data_6ad142589c13c1125d86ea3ca1cbc8c1
#
_entry.id   6ad142589c13c1125d86ea3ca1cbc8c1
#
_cell.length_a   1.000
_cell.length_b   1.000
_cell.length_c   1.000
_cell.angle_alpha   90.00
_cell.angle_beta   90.00
_cell.angle_gamma   90.00
#
_symmetry.space_group_name_H-M   'P 1'
#
loop_
_entity.id
_entity.type
_entity.pdbx_description
1 polymer ?
#
loop_
_entity_poly.entity_id
_entity_poly.type
_entity_poly.pdbx_seq_one_letter_code
_entity_poly.pdbx_strand_id
1 'polypeptide(L)'
;IVASLFEKRAEGLYHNTTAVLDADGTYLGKYRKMHIPDDPGYYEKFYFTPGDLGYKVFPTKFGNIGVLICWDQWYPEAARITALKGADFLVYPTAIGWAGTQDEATNDEQYGAWQTIQRSHAVANGIPVVSVNRTGVEGPMQFWGGSFVANAFGRVTYKASHLEEEVHVETLDLTGSDRY
;
A
#
# COMPACT_ATOMS: atom_id res chain seq x y z
N ILE A 1 1.80 -4.61 -13.48
CA ILE A 1 2.89 -4.11 -12.61
C ILE A 1 2.40 -2.86 -11.91
N VAL A 2 2.66 -2.75 -10.60
CA VAL A 2 2.43 -1.55 -9.78
C VAL A 2 3.81 -1.02 -9.37
N ALA A 3 4.24 0.09 -9.96
CA ALA A 3 5.61 0.60 -9.84
C ALA A 3 5.65 1.96 -9.13
N SER A 4 6.37 2.04 -8.00
CA SER A 4 6.58 3.28 -7.25
C SER A 4 7.63 4.17 -7.93
N LEU A 5 7.35 5.48 -7.98
CA LEU A 5 8.16 6.46 -8.69
C LEU A 5 8.31 7.76 -7.88
N PHE A 6 9.48 8.39 -7.96
CA PHE A 6 9.67 9.79 -7.63
C PHE A 6 9.33 10.61 -8.88
N GLU A 7 8.12 11.16 -8.94
CA GLU A 7 7.63 11.89 -10.12
C GLU A 7 8.06 13.36 -10.06
N LYS A 8 8.79 13.84 -11.07
CA LYS A 8 8.96 15.26 -11.33
C LYS A 8 7.87 15.72 -12.28
N ARG A 9 6.91 16.50 -11.78
CA ARG A 9 5.82 17.08 -12.58
C ARG A 9 6.23 18.38 -13.27
N ALA A 10 6.97 19.21 -12.53
CA ALA A 10 7.54 20.46 -12.97
C ALA A 10 8.76 20.80 -12.12
N GLU A 11 9.45 21.88 -12.41
CA GLU A 11 10.55 22.35 -11.56
C GLU A 11 10.02 22.73 -10.18
N GLY A 12 10.61 22.14 -9.13
CA GLY A 12 10.19 22.35 -7.74
C GLY A 12 8.85 21.67 -7.36
N LEU A 13 8.25 20.87 -8.24
CA LEU A 13 6.98 20.19 -7.99
C LEU A 13 7.11 18.68 -8.21
N TYR A 14 7.09 17.92 -7.11
CA TYR A 14 7.31 16.48 -7.09
C TYR A 14 6.18 15.75 -6.41
N HIS A 15 5.94 14.49 -6.79
CA HIS A 15 4.95 13.60 -6.18
C HIS A 15 5.54 12.22 -5.91
N ASN A 16 5.11 11.62 -4.79
CA ASN A 16 5.22 10.19 -4.57
C ASN A 16 4.12 9.51 -5.40
N THR A 17 4.51 8.75 -6.40
CA THR A 17 3.60 8.28 -7.45
C THR A 17 3.75 6.79 -7.68
N THR A 18 2.66 6.14 -8.04
CA THR A 18 2.67 4.76 -8.52
C THR A 18 2.09 4.71 -9.93
N ALA A 19 2.85 4.13 -10.85
CA ALA A 19 2.39 3.82 -12.21
C ALA A 19 1.85 2.39 -12.26
N VAL A 20 0.80 2.18 -13.04
CA VAL A 20 0.18 0.87 -13.25
C VAL A 20 0.30 0.46 -14.72
N LEU A 21 0.85 -0.73 -14.94
CA LEU A 21 0.96 -1.35 -16.26
C LEU A 21 0.19 -2.67 -16.26
N ASP A 22 -0.56 -2.90 -17.34
CA ASP A 22 -1.28 -4.16 -17.53
C ASP A 22 -0.33 -5.33 -17.89
N ALA A 23 -0.87 -6.51 -18.03
CA ALA A 23 -0.13 -7.74 -18.31
C ALA A 23 0.61 -7.71 -19.67
N ASP A 24 0.11 -6.96 -20.63
CA ASP A 24 0.72 -6.76 -21.95
C ASP A 24 1.73 -5.59 -21.99
N GLY A 25 1.96 -4.92 -20.83
CA GLY A 25 2.83 -3.74 -20.71
C GLY A 25 2.13 -2.41 -21.01
N THR A 26 0.84 -2.40 -21.32
CA THR A 26 0.08 -1.17 -21.53
C THR A 26 0.07 -0.31 -20.27
N TYR A 27 0.45 0.97 -20.39
CA TYR A 27 0.37 1.93 -19.30
C TYR A 27 -1.09 2.34 -19.06
N LEU A 28 -1.63 1.96 -17.91
CA LEU A 28 -3.01 2.25 -17.52
C LEU A 28 -3.20 3.60 -16.82
N GLY A 29 -2.11 4.19 -16.37
CA GLY A 29 -2.14 5.47 -15.66
C GLY A 29 -1.37 5.44 -14.35
N LYS A 30 -1.60 6.47 -13.53
CA LYS A 30 -0.88 6.65 -12.26
C LYS A 30 -1.79 7.15 -11.14
N TYR A 31 -1.39 6.86 -9.91
CA TYR A 31 -1.90 7.44 -8.68
C TYR A 31 -0.80 8.25 -8.00
N ARG A 32 -1.14 9.44 -7.50
CA ARG A 32 -0.26 10.28 -6.68
C ARG A 32 -0.70 10.18 -5.22
N LYS A 33 0.21 9.81 -4.33
CA LYS A 33 -0.02 9.69 -2.89
C LYS A 33 -0.69 10.94 -2.32
N MET A 34 -1.85 10.77 -1.69
CA MET A 34 -2.61 11.90 -1.16
C MET A 34 -2.18 12.27 0.26
N HIS A 35 -1.85 11.29 1.10
CA HIS A 35 -1.44 11.52 2.47
C HIS A 35 0.08 11.47 2.57
N ILE A 36 0.70 12.64 2.74
CA ILE A 36 2.16 12.79 2.80
C ILE A 36 2.58 12.93 4.27
N PRO A 37 3.36 11.99 4.83
CA PRO A 37 3.81 12.05 6.22
C PRO A 37 4.88 13.13 6.43
N ASP A 38 4.99 13.55 7.70
CA ASP A 38 6.01 14.48 8.17
C ASP A 38 6.48 14.07 9.58
N ASP A 39 6.63 12.78 9.79
CA ASP A 39 7.08 12.20 11.06
C ASP A 39 8.60 12.01 11.08
N PRO A 40 9.24 11.91 12.27
CA PRO A 40 10.65 11.59 12.36
C PRO A 40 11.04 10.35 11.55
N GLY A 41 12.00 10.53 10.63
CA GLY A 41 12.40 9.51 9.66
C GLY A 41 11.55 9.42 8.39
N TYR A 42 10.42 10.14 8.32
CA TYR A 42 9.49 10.15 7.18
C TYR A 42 9.17 11.58 6.73
N TYR A 43 10.16 12.42 6.53
CA TYR A 43 9.99 13.83 6.14
C TYR A 43 9.63 13.98 4.65
N GLU A 44 8.60 13.26 4.21
CA GLU A 44 8.19 13.26 2.80
C GLU A 44 7.65 14.62 2.34
N LYS A 45 7.09 15.45 3.24
CA LYS A 45 6.62 16.80 2.91
C LYS A 45 7.72 17.74 2.43
N PHE A 46 8.99 17.44 2.74
CA PHE A 46 10.11 18.18 2.20
C PHE A 46 10.24 18.02 0.68
N TYR A 47 9.84 16.86 0.16
CA TYR A 47 10.02 16.50 -1.24
C TYR A 47 8.71 16.57 -2.03
N PHE A 48 7.60 16.11 -1.44
CA PHE A 48 6.39 15.79 -2.18
C PHE A 48 5.22 16.71 -1.87
N THR A 49 4.56 17.14 -2.92
CA THR A 49 3.23 17.75 -2.86
C THR A 49 2.17 16.63 -2.80
N PRO A 50 1.11 16.79 -2.00
CA PRO A 50 -0.02 15.87 -2.00
C PRO A 50 -0.58 15.60 -3.38
N GLY A 51 -1.11 14.39 -3.58
CA GLY A 51 -1.71 13.98 -4.85
C GLY A 51 -2.95 14.80 -5.22
N ASP A 52 -3.11 15.07 -6.50
CA ASP A 52 -4.18 15.89 -7.07
C ASP A 52 -5.03 15.16 -8.12
N LEU A 53 -4.80 13.85 -8.30
CA LEU A 53 -5.53 13.03 -9.27
C LEU A 53 -6.76 12.34 -8.68
N GLY A 54 -7.00 12.49 -7.36
CA GLY A 54 -7.98 11.71 -6.62
C GLY A 54 -7.62 10.22 -6.51
N TYR A 55 -8.46 9.47 -5.81
CA TYR A 55 -8.29 8.01 -5.70
C TYR A 55 -8.61 7.35 -7.04
N LYS A 56 -7.80 6.37 -7.43
CA LYS A 56 -7.84 5.73 -8.75
C LYS A 56 -8.07 4.22 -8.64
N VAL A 57 -8.84 3.73 -9.58
CA VAL A 57 -8.98 2.31 -9.88
C VAL A 57 -8.53 2.08 -11.31
N PHE A 58 -7.75 1.05 -11.52
CA PHE A 58 -7.15 0.71 -12.81
C PHE A 58 -7.75 -0.60 -13.32
N PRO A 59 -8.59 -0.57 -14.36
CA PRO A 59 -9.09 -1.80 -14.97
C PRO A 59 -7.94 -2.52 -15.67
N THR A 60 -7.70 -3.75 -15.26
CA THR A 60 -6.71 -4.64 -15.88
C THR A 60 -7.41 -5.83 -16.54
N LYS A 61 -6.67 -6.61 -17.30
CA LYS A 61 -7.16 -7.84 -17.90
C LYS A 61 -7.75 -8.85 -16.89
N PHE A 62 -7.32 -8.77 -15.59
CA PHE A 62 -7.66 -9.76 -14.58
C PHE A 62 -8.51 -9.23 -13.43
N GLY A 63 -8.82 -7.95 -13.42
CA GLY A 63 -9.59 -7.29 -12.36
C GLY A 63 -9.23 -5.83 -12.20
N ASN A 64 -9.99 -5.12 -11.42
CA ASN A 64 -9.84 -3.70 -11.17
C ASN A 64 -8.94 -3.47 -9.95
N ILE A 65 -7.79 -2.86 -10.13
CA ILE A 65 -6.82 -2.63 -9.05
C ILE A 65 -7.04 -1.25 -8.44
N GLY A 66 -7.33 -1.19 -7.15
CA GLY A 66 -7.22 0.02 -6.35
C GLY A 66 -5.79 0.18 -5.82
N VAL A 67 -5.14 1.30 -6.11
CA VAL A 67 -3.77 1.57 -5.65
C VAL A 67 -3.75 2.73 -4.69
N LEU A 68 -3.18 2.49 -3.51
CA LEU A 68 -2.92 3.47 -2.47
C LEU A 68 -1.46 3.33 -2.03
N ILE A 69 -0.84 4.40 -1.51
CA ILE A 69 0.59 4.38 -1.23
C ILE A 69 0.86 4.58 0.26
N CYS A 70 1.52 3.61 0.90
CA CYS A 70 2.12 3.71 2.23
C CYS A 70 1.17 4.37 3.26
N TRP A 71 1.40 5.62 3.65
CA TRP A 71 0.65 6.32 4.70
C TRP A 71 -0.86 6.46 4.42
N ASP A 72 -1.30 6.36 3.15
CA ASP A 72 -2.73 6.25 2.80
C ASP A 72 -3.40 5.07 3.54
N GLN A 73 -2.63 4.06 3.94
CA GLN A 73 -3.11 2.88 4.67
C GLN A 73 -3.77 3.18 6.02
N TRP A 74 -3.43 4.32 6.64
CA TRP A 74 -4.01 4.73 7.92
C TRP A 74 -5.36 5.42 7.80
N TYR A 75 -5.79 5.75 6.57
CA TYR A 75 -7.00 6.53 6.29
C TYR A 75 -8.11 5.63 5.72
N PRO A 76 -9.11 5.24 6.53
CA PRO A 76 -10.22 4.38 6.08
C PRO A 76 -10.98 4.96 4.89
N GLU A 77 -11.06 6.29 4.78
CA GLU A 77 -11.71 7.00 3.69
C GLU A 77 -11.05 6.69 2.34
N ALA A 78 -9.72 6.58 2.30
CA ALA A 78 -8.98 6.25 1.08
C ALA A 78 -9.37 4.86 0.56
N ALA A 79 -9.36 3.86 1.44
CA ALA A 79 -9.77 2.50 1.11
C ALA A 79 -11.25 2.44 0.68
N ARG A 80 -12.14 3.07 1.45
CA ARG A 80 -13.59 3.07 1.16
C ARG A 80 -13.92 3.72 -0.17
N ILE A 81 -13.37 4.90 -0.46
CA ILE A 81 -13.64 5.60 -1.73
C ILE A 81 -13.10 4.78 -2.91
N THR A 82 -11.91 4.18 -2.77
CA THR A 82 -11.31 3.35 -3.81
C THR A 82 -12.16 2.09 -4.08
N ALA A 83 -12.63 1.43 -3.04
CA ALA A 83 -13.54 0.28 -3.17
C ALA A 83 -14.86 0.67 -3.84
N LEU A 84 -15.50 1.79 -3.41
CA LEU A 84 -16.74 2.29 -4.03
C LEU A 84 -16.57 2.72 -5.49
N LYS A 85 -15.35 2.99 -5.93
CA LYS A 85 -15.03 3.24 -7.35
C LYS A 85 -14.88 1.94 -8.16
N GLY A 86 -15.10 0.78 -7.56
CA GLY A 86 -15.12 -0.51 -8.23
C GLY A 86 -13.79 -1.25 -8.20
N ALA A 87 -12.93 -1.02 -7.20
CA ALA A 87 -11.76 -1.85 -7.01
C ALA A 87 -12.16 -3.26 -6.56
N ASP A 88 -11.61 -4.29 -7.21
CA ASP A 88 -11.78 -5.69 -6.83
C ASP A 88 -10.80 -6.10 -5.72
N PHE A 89 -9.68 -5.39 -5.60
CA PHE A 89 -8.71 -5.51 -4.50
C PHE A 89 -7.87 -4.24 -4.37
N LEU A 90 -7.27 -4.05 -3.19
CA LEU A 90 -6.39 -2.91 -2.88
C LEU A 90 -4.93 -3.36 -2.82
N VAL A 91 -4.03 -2.51 -3.34
CA VAL A 91 -2.58 -2.71 -3.26
C VAL A 91 -1.94 -1.50 -2.58
N TYR A 92 -1.06 -1.76 -1.60
CA TYR A 92 -0.30 -0.75 -0.86
C TYR A 92 1.21 -1.00 -0.98
N PRO A 93 1.90 -0.41 -1.95
CA PRO A 93 3.36 -0.31 -1.89
C PRO A 93 3.76 0.61 -0.74
N THR A 94 4.68 0.14 0.11
CA THR A 94 4.96 0.74 1.41
C THR A 94 6.46 0.68 1.74
N ALA A 95 6.95 1.69 2.46
CA ALA A 95 8.22 1.70 3.14
C ALA A 95 8.02 2.21 4.56
N ILE A 96 7.72 1.29 5.51
CA ILE A 96 7.51 1.58 6.92
C ILE A 96 8.35 0.64 7.78
N GLY A 97 8.84 1.12 8.92
CA GLY A 97 9.73 0.38 9.79
C GLY A 97 9.75 0.91 11.21
N TRP A 98 10.61 0.33 12.01
CA TRP A 98 10.86 0.71 13.39
C TRP A 98 12.02 1.70 13.47
N ALA A 99 11.89 2.72 14.33
CA ALA A 99 13.02 3.54 14.73
C ALA A 99 13.90 2.72 15.69
N GLY A 100 15.22 2.68 15.45
CA GLY A 100 16.15 1.79 16.17
C GLY A 100 16.34 2.06 17.66
N THR A 101 15.52 2.94 18.26
CA THR A 101 15.53 3.28 19.70
C THR A 101 14.32 2.73 20.46
N GLN A 102 13.43 2.01 19.80
CA GLN A 102 12.20 1.49 20.41
C GLN A 102 12.43 0.08 21.00
N ASP A 103 11.67 -0.24 22.04
CA ASP A 103 11.67 -1.58 22.61
C ASP A 103 10.83 -2.56 21.76
N GLU A 104 11.05 -3.87 21.97
CA GLU A 104 10.41 -4.93 21.18
C GLU A 104 8.89 -4.91 21.32
N ALA A 105 8.35 -4.63 22.51
CA ALA A 105 6.90 -4.58 22.72
C ALA A 105 6.26 -3.44 21.92
N THR A 106 6.86 -2.27 21.90
CA THR A 106 6.42 -1.15 21.08
C THR A 106 6.51 -1.48 19.58
N ASN A 107 7.56 -2.18 19.15
CA ASN A 107 7.73 -2.62 17.77
C ASN A 107 6.60 -3.58 17.34
N ASP A 108 6.25 -4.54 18.21
CA ASP A 108 5.17 -5.50 17.95
C ASP A 108 3.80 -4.80 17.88
N GLU A 109 3.54 -3.85 18.76
CA GLU A 109 2.31 -3.05 18.74
C GLU A 109 2.18 -2.23 17.45
N GLN A 110 3.25 -1.61 17.00
CA GLN A 110 3.26 -0.82 15.76
C GLN A 110 2.99 -1.69 14.53
N TYR A 111 3.67 -2.83 14.42
CA TYR A 111 3.43 -3.78 13.32
C TYR A 111 2.01 -4.35 13.40
N GLY A 112 1.55 -4.71 14.59
CA GLY A 112 0.20 -5.21 14.83
C GLY A 112 -0.87 -4.20 14.42
N ALA A 113 -0.71 -2.93 14.77
CA ALA A 113 -1.61 -1.85 14.38
C ALA A 113 -1.64 -1.67 12.85
N TRP A 114 -0.47 -1.66 12.20
CA TRP A 114 -0.33 -1.54 10.76
C TRP A 114 -1.02 -2.69 10.00
N GLN A 115 -0.85 -3.93 10.47
CA GLN A 115 -1.53 -5.07 9.86
C GLN A 115 -3.05 -5.04 10.13
N THR A 116 -3.44 -4.65 11.33
CA THR A 116 -4.86 -4.60 11.75
C THR A 116 -5.65 -3.60 10.93
N ILE A 117 -5.14 -2.37 10.75
CA ILE A 117 -5.87 -1.35 9.99
C ILE A 117 -6.10 -1.78 8.54
N GLN A 118 -5.13 -2.40 7.90
CA GLN A 118 -5.27 -2.86 6.52
C GLN A 118 -6.19 -4.07 6.38
N ARG A 119 -6.12 -5.00 7.34
CA ARG A 119 -7.10 -6.11 7.45
C ARG A 119 -8.52 -5.59 7.65
N SER A 120 -8.68 -4.50 8.41
CA SER A 120 -10.01 -3.88 8.58
C SER A 120 -10.53 -3.27 7.28
N HIS A 121 -9.65 -2.76 6.42
CA HIS A 121 -10.07 -2.29 5.08
C HIS A 121 -10.58 -3.45 4.22
N ALA A 122 -9.95 -4.62 4.30
CA ALA A 122 -10.44 -5.81 3.59
C ALA A 122 -11.84 -6.19 4.07
N VAL A 123 -12.05 -6.31 5.38
CA VAL A 123 -13.35 -6.65 5.99
C VAL A 123 -14.42 -5.59 5.66
N ALA A 124 -14.08 -4.32 5.88
CA ALA A 124 -15.04 -3.22 5.74
C ALA A 124 -15.52 -3.00 4.30
N ASN A 125 -14.73 -3.44 3.31
CA ASN A 125 -15.04 -3.27 1.89
C ASN A 125 -15.36 -4.58 1.17
N GLY A 126 -15.19 -5.73 1.84
CA GLY A 126 -15.45 -7.05 1.24
C GLY A 126 -14.49 -7.44 0.12
N ILE A 127 -13.29 -6.86 0.06
CA ILE A 127 -12.30 -7.07 -1.01
C ILE A 127 -10.91 -7.39 -0.44
N PRO A 128 -10.07 -8.18 -1.13
CA PRO A 128 -8.70 -8.48 -0.69
C PRO A 128 -7.82 -7.24 -0.58
N VAL A 129 -6.83 -7.31 0.31
CA VAL A 129 -5.77 -6.29 0.47
C VAL A 129 -4.41 -6.95 0.31
N VAL A 130 -3.57 -6.36 -0.52
CA VAL A 130 -2.18 -6.74 -0.76
C VAL A 130 -1.28 -5.62 -0.26
N SER A 131 -0.54 -5.88 0.80
CA SER A 131 0.41 -4.93 1.38
C SER A 131 1.84 -5.38 1.09
N VAL A 132 2.59 -4.53 0.40
CA VAL A 132 3.98 -4.80 0.01
C VAL A 132 4.89 -3.81 0.69
N ASN A 133 5.69 -4.26 1.65
CA ASN A 133 6.57 -3.41 2.43
C ASN A 133 8.05 -3.73 2.20
N ARG A 134 8.86 -2.70 2.27
CA ARG A 134 10.33 -2.77 2.20
C ARG A 134 10.90 -3.54 3.40
N THR A 135 12.01 -4.23 3.18
CA THR A 135 12.91 -4.80 4.21
C THR A 135 14.22 -4.04 4.25
N GLY A 136 15.05 -4.33 5.25
CA GLY A 136 16.41 -3.81 5.38
C GLY A 136 16.54 -2.61 6.29
N VAL A 137 17.76 -2.10 6.40
CA VAL A 137 18.14 -1.03 7.34
C VAL A 137 18.65 0.18 6.57
N GLU A 138 18.22 1.36 6.96
CA GLU A 138 18.69 2.64 6.43
C GLU A 138 18.82 3.65 7.58
N GLY A 139 20.06 4.03 7.90
CA GLY A 139 20.34 4.85 9.07
C GLY A 139 19.80 4.21 10.36
N PRO A 140 18.98 4.93 11.13
CA PRO A 140 18.35 4.38 12.34
C PRO A 140 17.07 3.58 12.07
N MET A 141 16.60 3.55 10.83
CA MET A 141 15.33 2.91 10.47
C MET A 141 15.56 1.46 10.06
N GLN A 142 14.86 0.53 10.70
CA GLN A 142 14.74 -0.84 10.26
C GLN A 142 13.35 -1.02 9.63
N PHE A 143 13.29 -1.14 8.31
CA PHE A 143 12.05 -1.47 7.61
C PHE A 143 11.62 -2.88 7.98
N TRP A 144 10.41 -3.04 8.49
CA TRP A 144 9.99 -4.29 9.11
C TRP A 144 9.50 -5.37 8.14
N GLY A 145 9.58 -5.16 6.82
CA GLY A 145 9.09 -6.16 5.87
C GLY A 145 7.67 -6.59 6.18
N GLY A 146 7.49 -7.89 6.42
CA GLY A 146 6.22 -8.44 6.87
C GLY A 146 5.07 -8.15 5.91
N SER A 147 5.38 -8.02 4.60
CA SER A 147 4.37 -7.90 3.54
C SER A 147 3.32 -8.99 3.69
N PHE A 148 2.08 -8.73 3.35
CA PHE A 148 1.02 -9.72 3.53
C PHE A 148 -0.10 -9.57 2.52
N VAL A 149 -0.87 -10.65 2.38
CA VAL A 149 -2.14 -10.68 1.69
C VAL A 149 -3.24 -11.01 2.69
N ALA A 150 -4.30 -10.19 2.69
CA ALA A 150 -5.52 -10.47 3.43
C ALA A 150 -6.69 -10.69 2.47
N ASN A 151 -7.49 -11.75 2.69
CA ASN A 151 -8.71 -11.96 1.93
C ASN A 151 -9.84 -11.01 2.37
N ALA A 152 -10.98 -11.02 1.68
CA ALA A 152 -12.13 -10.16 1.95
C ALA A 152 -12.69 -10.27 3.40
N PHE A 153 -12.36 -11.33 4.14
CA PHE A 153 -12.71 -11.49 5.55
C PHE A 153 -11.60 -11.03 6.52
N GLY A 154 -10.55 -10.40 6.01
CA GLY A 154 -9.42 -9.93 6.81
C GLY A 154 -8.49 -11.05 7.32
N ARG A 155 -8.67 -12.29 6.86
CA ARG A 155 -7.75 -13.38 7.18
C ARG A 155 -6.47 -13.21 6.36
N VAL A 156 -5.34 -13.19 7.03
CA VAL A 156 -4.02 -13.22 6.38
C VAL A 156 -3.83 -14.59 5.73
N THR A 157 -3.73 -14.62 4.41
CA THR A 157 -3.49 -15.84 3.62
C THR A 157 -2.01 -16.07 3.35
N TYR A 158 -1.24 -14.99 3.30
CA TYR A 158 0.21 -14.99 3.17
C TYR A 158 0.83 -13.89 4.03
N LYS A 159 1.97 -14.16 4.64
CA LYS A 159 2.81 -13.20 5.35
C LYS A 159 4.28 -13.46 5.05
N ALA A 160 4.95 -12.45 4.55
CA ALA A 160 6.40 -12.46 4.27
C ALA A 160 7.26 -12.36 5.54
N SER A 161 8.53 -12.69 5.40
CA SER A 161 9.54 -12.46 6.43
C SER A 161 9.66 -10.98 6.81
N HIS A 162 10.11 -10.72 8.03
CA HIS A 162 10.49 -9.38 8.47
C HIS A 162 11.88 -8.97 7.97
N LEU A 163 12.73 -9.91 7.63
CA LEU A 163 14.16 -9.67 7.38
C LEU A 163 14.59 -9.98 5.95
N GLU A 164 13.95 -10.96 5.32
CA GLU A 164 14.40 -11.50 4.04
C GLU A 164 13.67 -10.83 2.87
N GLU A 165 14.39 -10.60 1.79
CA GLU A 165 13.79 -10.27 0.51
C GLU A 165 13.22 -11.54 -0.12
N GLU A 166 11.97 -11.49 -0.55
CA GLU A 166 11.33 -12.66 -1.16
C GLU A 166 10.36 -12.28 -2.28
N VAL A 167 10.10 -13.24 -3.15
CA VAL A 167 9.08 -13.17 -4.19
C VAL A 167 8.03 -14.23 -3.90
N HIS A 168 6.78 -13.80 -3.81
CA HIS A 168 5.62 -14.68 -3.59
C HIS A 168 4.60 -14.53 -4.71
N VAL A 169 3.96 -15.64 -5.06
CA VAL A 169 2.83 -15.67 -5.99
C VAL A 169 1.59 -16.12 -5.23
N GLU A 170 0.60 -15.26 -5.16
CA GLU A 170 -0.68 -15.52 -4.49
C GLU A 170 -1.82 -15.48 -5.49
N THR A 171 -2.78 -16.39 -5.33
CA THR A 171 -4.00 -16.38 -6.11
C THR A 171 -5.11 -15.70 -5.32
N LEU A 172 -5.64 -14.60 -5.85
CA LEU A 172 -6.77 -13.90 -5.25
C LEU A 172 -8.09 -14.42 -5.82
N ASP A 173 -9.01 -14.83 -4.94
CA ASP A 173 -10.39 -15.09 -5.33
C ASP A 173 -11.16 -13.75 -5.34
N LEU A 174 -11.46 -13.25 -6.53
CA LEU A 174 -12.19 -12.00 -6.74
C LEU A 174 -13.71 -12.21 -6.87
N THR A 175 -14.19 -13.46 -6.86
CA THR A 175 -15.61 -13.77 -6.99
C THR A 175 -16.43 -13.43 -5.73
N GLY A 176 -15.77 -13.18 -4.62
CA GLY A 176 -16.40 -12.84 -3.33
C GLY A 176 -16.88 -11.39 -3.21
N SER A 177 -16.44 -10.49 -4.06
CA SER A 177 -16.79 -9.05 -4.01
C SER A 177 -18.27 -8.76 -4.31
N ASP A 178 -18.99 -9.70 -4.94
CA ASP A 178 -20.42 -9.57 -5.28
C ASP A 178 -21.37 -10.06 -4.16
N ARG A 179 -20.87 -10.42 -2.98
CA ARG A 179 -21.64 -11.14 -1.96
C ARG A 179 -22.16 -10.31 -0.79
N TYR A 180 -22.02 -8.96 -0.84
CA TYR A 180 -22.54 -8.08 0.22
C TYR A 180 -23.31 -6.90 -0.33
#